data_2e4ffaa154aae2f130b54ed885da01b7
#
_entry.id   2e4ffaa154aae2f130b54ed885da01b7
#
_cell.length_a   1.000
_cell.length_b   1.000
_cell.length_c   1.000
_cell.angle_alpha   90.00
_cell.angle_beta   90.00
_cell.angle_gamma   90.00
#
_symmetry.space_group_name_H-M   'P 1'
#
loop_
_entity.id
_entity.type
_entity.pdbx_description
1 polymer ?
#
loop_
_entity_poly.entity_id
_entity_poly.type
_entity_poly.pdbx_seq_one_letter_code
_entity_poly.pdbx_strand_id
1 'polypeptide(L)'
;MIPIRFVLPFAVLALAAPRESSADPKSAAPARQSLGVFDRWGAFVDPAPLRCYAIAQPVQSGGASRWRPFASIASWPRRGARNQLHIRLSRERDPRARVTLSVGERRFALIAGAADAWSPDKRTDAAIVAAIRSGRSMSVESLGKGGQPFADVYALRGAATAIDAAALGCAGR
;
A
#
# COMPACT_ATOMS: atom_id res chain seq x y z
N MET A 1 -9.77 -67.06 64.12
CA MET A 1 -10.24 -66.86 62.74
C MET A 1 -10.83 -65.47 62.65
N ILE A 2 -10.09 -64.49 62.10
CA ILE A 2 -10.48 -63.07 62.01
C ILE A 2 -10.54 -62.75 60.50
N PRO A 3 -11.65 -62.30 59.95
CA PRO A 3 -11.70 -61.94 58.52
C PRO A 3 -11.17 -60.50 58.30
N ILE A 4 -10.20 -60.40 57.43
CA ILE A 4 -9.63 -59.14 56.93
C ILE A 4 -10.62 -58.52 55.92
N ARG A 5 -11.12 -57.29 56.22
CA ARG A 5 -11.90 -56.51 55.30
C ARG A 5 -10.95 -55.69 54.45
N PHE A 6 -10.92 -55.96 53.15
CA PHE A 6 -10.28 -55.08 52.14
C PHE A 6 -11.12 -53.87 51.87
N VAL A 7 -10.58 -52.68 52.13
CA VAL A 7 -11.17 -51.41 51.74
C VAL A 7 -10.45 -50.97 50.45
N LEU A 8 -11.19 -50.92 49.33
CA LEU A 8 -10.68 -50.36 48.09
C LEU A 8 -10.82 -48.81 48.14
N PRO A 9 -9.77 -48.05 47.76
CA PRO A 9 -9.90 -46.61 47.57
C PRO A 9 -10.50 -46.32 46.21
N PHE A 10 -11.59 -45.57 46.20
CA PHE A 10 -12.15 -44.95 44.98
C PHE A 10 -11.25 -43.81 44.51
N ALA A 11 -10.60 -43.99 43.38
CA ALA A 11 -9.88 -42.91 42.68
C ALA A 11 -10.89 -42.02 41.93
N VAL A 12 -11.05 -40.81 42.39
CA VAL A 12 -11.84 -39.77 41.69
C VAL A 12 -10.99 -39.19 40.57
N LEU A 13 -11.33 -39.52 39.34
CA LEU A 13 -10.72 -38.99 38.14
C LEU A 13 -11.33 -37.61 37.86
N ALA A 14 -10.59 -36.53 38.16
CA ALA A 14 -11.00 -35.18 37.83
C ALA A 14 -10.78 -34.94 36.32
N LEU A 15 -11.86 -34.83 35.55
CA LEU A 15 -11.82 -34.36 34.16
C LEU A 15 -11.50 -32.86 34.15
N ALA A 16 -10.29 -32.53 33.74
CA ALA A 16 -9.93 -31.13 33.40
C ALA A 16 -10.58 -30.74 32.05
N ALA A 17 -11.58 -29.86 32.10
CA ALA A 17 -12.15 -29.28 30.90
C ALA A 17 -11.13 -28.34 30.25
N PRO A 18 -10.96 -28.38 28.92
CA PRO A 18 -10.11 -27.40 28.22
C PRO A 18 -10.69 -26.00 28.40
N ARG A 19 -9.88 -25.07 28.91
CA ARG A 19 -10.21 -23.66 28.90
C ARG A 19 -10.11 -23.16 27.47
N GLU A 20 -11.24 -22.86 26.83
CA GLU A 20 -11.27 -22.08 25.61
C GLU A 20 -10.71 -20.69 25.93
N SER A 21 -9.53 -20.38 25.38
CA SER A 21 -8.95 -19.05 25.41
C SER A 21 -9.81 -18.16 24.53
N SER A 22 -10.74 -17.42 25.13
CA SER A 22 -11.46 -16.34 24.45
C SER A 22 -10.45 -15.27 24.10
N ALA A 23 -10.05 -15.20 22.84
CA ALA A 23 -9.25 -14.12 22.31
C ALA A 23 -10.06 -12.82 22.44
N ASP A 24 -9.53 -11.86 23.17
CA ASP A 24 -10.15 -10.56 23.44
C ASP A 24 -10.32 -9.78 22.13
N PRO A 25 -11.54 -9.41 21.69
CA PRO A 25 -11.76 -8.74 20.40
C PRO A 25 -11.21 -7.31 20.34
N LYS A 26 -10.55 -6.83 21.38
CA LYS A 26 -10.10 -5.44 21.57
C LYS A 26 -8.77 -5.10 20.91
N SER A 27 -8.09 -6.05 20.26
CA SER A 27 -6.72 -5.87 19.72
C SER A 27 -6.61 -5.90 18.19
N ALA A 28 -7.69 -6.00 17.44
CA ALA A 28 -7.59 -5.89 15.97
C ALA A 28 -7.37 -4.43 15.58
N ALA A 29 -6.19 -4.11 15.01
CA ALA A 29 -5.97 -2.81 14.40
C ALA A 29 -7.09 -2.52 13.39
N PRO A 30 -7.63 -1.28 13.35
CA PRO A 30 -8.76 -0.97 12.49
C PRO A 30 -8.41 -1.27 11.03
N ALA A 31 -9.24 -2.07 10.38
CA ALA A 31 -9.01 -2.59 9.04
C ALA A 31 -9.04 -1.47 7.99
N ARG A 32 -8.24 -1.66 6.92
CA ARG A 32 -8.32 -0.82 5.71
C ARG A 32 -9.75 -0.82 5.16
N GLN A 33 -10.26 0.37 4.85
CA GLN A 33 -11.54 0.56 4.19
C GLN A 33 -11.34 0.78 2.69
N SER A 34 -12.01 0.00 1.84
CA SER A 34 -12.09 0.26 0.40
C SER A 34 -13.16 1.32 0.12
N LEU A 35 -12.80 2.32 -0.67
CA LEU A 35 -13.72 3.35 -1.16
C LEU A 35 -14.23 3.02 -2.58
N GLY A 36 -13.59 2.09 -3.26
CA GLY A 36 -13.96 1.62 -4.59
C GLY A 36 -12.77 1.29 -5.46
N VAL A 37 -13.07 0.67 -6.61
CA VAL A 37 -12.13 0.40 -7.68
C VAL A 37 -12.67 1.07 -8.95
N PHE A 38 -11.85 1.90 -9.56
CA PHE A 38 -12.15 2.71 -10.73
C PHE A 38 -11.19 2.29 -11.86
N ASP A 39 -11.63 1.38 -12.68
CA ASP A 39 -10.80 0.72 -13.69
C ASP A 39 -9.59 -0.01 -13.03
N ARG A 40 -8.39 0.50 -13.21
CA ARG A 40 -7.16 -0.07 -12.62
C ARG A 40 -6.68 0.64 -11.35
N TRP A 41 -7.41 1.64 -10.88
CA TRP A 41 -7.10 2.42 -9.68
C TRP A 41 -8.05 2.07 -8.56
N GLY A 42 -7.52 1.67 -7.41
CA GLY A 42 -8.27 1.51 -6.17
C GLY A 42 -8.13 2.73 -5.26
N ALA A 43 -9.19 3.09 -4.55
CA ALA A 43 -9.17 4.11 -3.50
C ALA A 43 -9.43 3.50 -2.13
N PHE A 44 -8.65 3.91 -1.12
CA PHE A 44 -8.66 3.32 0.21
C PHE A 44 -8.47 4.35 1.32
N VAL A 45 -8.94 3.99 2.52
CA VAL A 45 -8.61 4.65 3.78
C VAL A 45 -7.95 3.64 4.71
N ASP A 46 -6.77 3.97 5.21
CA ASP A 46 -6.15 3.33 6.37
C ASP A 46 -6.47 4.23 7.58
N PRO A 47 -7.15 3.73 8.61
CA PRO A 47 -7.58 4.57 9.73
C PRO A 47 -6.48 4.86 10.76
N ALA A 48 -5.47 3.99 10.88
CA ALA A 48 -4.39 4.14 11.84
C ALA A 48 -3.02 3.72 11.27
N PRO A 49 -2.12 4.67 10.95
CA PRO A 49 -2.35 6.11 10.93
C PRO A 49 -3.29 6.52 9.80
N LEU A 50 -4.11 7.56 10.02
CA LEU A 50 -5.07 8.01 9.02
C LEU A 50 -4.35 8.41 7.73
N ARG A 51 -4.67 7.69 6.64
CA ARG A 51 -4.17 7.91 5.29
C ARG A 51 -5.25 7.55 4.29
N CYS A 52 -5.50 8.43 3.32
CA CYS A 52 -6.39 8.15 2.20
C CYS A 52 -5.59 8.19 0.91
N TYR A 53 -5.77 7.21 0.05
CA TYR A 53 -4.91 7.11 -1.13
C TYR A 53 -5.61 6.41 -2.29
N ALA A 54 -5.23 6.84 -3.50
CA ALA A 54 -5.44 6.11 -4.73
C ALA A 54 -4.18 5.31 -5.06
N ILE A 55 -4.31 4.10 -5.60
CA ILE A 55 -3.19 3.23 -5.92
C ILE A 55 -3.49 2.38 -7.16
N ALA A 56 -2.48 2.15 -7.98
CA ALA A 56 -2.55 1.23 -9.11
C ALA A 56 -1.25 0.43 -9.27
N GLN A 57 -1.35 -0.74 -9.87
CA GLN A 57 -0.21 -1.49 -10.39
C GLN A 57 0.08 -1.08 -11.84
N PRO A 58 1.33 -1.16 -12.31
CA PRO A 58 1.63 -0.90 -13.71
C PRO A 58 0.93 -1.93 -14.62
N VAL A 59 0.52 -1.50 -15.80
CA VAL A 59 0.02 -2.37 -16.87
C VAL A 59 1.17 -3.04 -17.63
N GLN A 60 2.36 -2.44 -17.54
CA GLN A 60 3.60 -2.97 -18.07
C GLN A 60 4.71 -2.61 -17.08
N SER A 61 5.48 -3.58 -16.62
CA SER A 61 6.60 -3.38 -15.71
C SER A 61 7.93 -3.70 -16.36
N GLY A 62 8.98 -3.02 -15.92
CA GLY A 62 10.31 -3.09 -16.49
C GLY A 62 11.06 -4.41 -16.25
N GLY A 63 10.36 -5.50 -15.96
CA GLY A 63 10.87 -6.86 -15.80
C GLY A 63 10.33 -7.59 -14.57
N ALA A 64 10.84 -8.79 -14.31
CA ALA A 64 10.47 -9.60 -13.15
C ALA A 64 10.82 -8.83 -11.85
N SER A 65 9.83 -8.64 -11.00
CA SER A 65 9.97 -7.95 -9.73
C SER A 65 9.90 -8.94 -8.56
N ARG A 66 10.73 -8.70 -7.52
CA ARG A 66 10.65 -9.44 -6.24
C ARG A 66 9.47 -9.00 -5.38
N TRP A 67 8.84 -7.88 -5.71
CA TRP A 67 7.71 -7.26 -5.02
C TRP A 67 6.71 -6.73 -6.04
N ARG A 68 5.56 -6.30 -5.57
CA ARG A 68 4.54 -5.69 -6.43
C ARG A 68 4.85 -4.20 -6.61
N PRO A 69 5.19 -3.74 -7.82
CA PRO A 69 5.34 -2.32 -8.10
C PRO A 69 3.98 -1.63 -8.05
N PHE A 70 3.98 -0.34 -7.69
CA PHE A 70 2.76 0.47 -7.65
C PHE A 70 3.06 1.96 -7.80
N ALA A 71 2.06 2.72 -8.20
CA ALA A 71 2.00 4.15 -8.06
C ALA A 71 0.85 4.51 -7.10
N SER A 72 1.07 5.45 -6.20
CA SER A 72 0.09 5.88 -5.20
C SER A 72 0.09 7.40 -5.08
N ILE A 73 -1.11 7.98 -4.99
CA ILE A 73 -1.35 9.38 -4.62
C ILE A 73 -2.04 9.36 -3.26
N ALA A 74 -1.36 9.86 -2.23
CA ALA A 74 -1.81 9.72 -0.85
C ALA A 74 -1.88 11.05 -0.10
N SER A 75 -2.82 11.12 0.85
CA SER A 75 -2.97 12.24 1.78
C SER A 75 -2.90 11.74 3.23
N TRP A 76 -2.18 12.46 4.08
CA TRP A 76 -2.10 12.25 5.52
C TRP A 76 -2.60 13.52 6.24
N PRO A 77 -3.90 13.61 6.57
CA PRO A 77 -4.49 14.81 7.16
C PRO A 77 -3.73 15.32 8.39
N ARG A 78 -3.36 14.40 9.30
CA ARG A 78 -2.63 14.74 10.54
C ARG A 78 -1.21 15.27 10.31
N ARG A 79 -0.62 15.06 9.12
CA ARG A 79 0.71 15.56 8.74
C ARG A 79 0.65 16.76 7.80
N GLY A 80 -0.55 17.22 7.43
CA GLY A 80 -0.74 18.28 6.46
C GLY A 80 -0.21 17.93 5.06
N ALA A 81 0.01 16.65 4.75
CA ALA A 81 0.44 16.18 3.45
C ALA A 81 -0.78 15.82 2.62
N ARG A 82 -0.86 16.39 1.39
CA ARG A 82 -1.96 16.18 0.45
C ARG A 82 -1.42 15.74 -0.90
N ASN A 83 -2.06 14.74 -1.49
CA ASN A 83 -1.81 14.28 -2.86
C ASN A 83 -0.34 13.96 -3.15
N GLN A 84 0.38 13.43 -2.19
CA GLN A 84 1.79 13.08 -2.33
C GLN A 84 1.94 11.85 -3.22
N LEU A 85 2.78 11.98 -4.26
CA LEU A 85 3.16 10.85 -5.12
C LEU A 85 4.14 9.95 -4.39
N HIS A 86 3.88 8.64 -4.46
CA HIS A 86 4.84 7.59 -4.12
C HIS A 86 4.77 6.49 -5.17
N ILE A 87 5.93 6.10 -5.68
CA ILE A 87 6.08 5.01 -6.64
C ILE A 87 7.01 3.96 -6.05
N ARG A 88 6.56 2.72 -6.05
CA ARG A 88 7.41 1.55 -5.87
C ARG A 88 7.83 1.05 -7.24
N LEU A 89 9.11 1.17 -7.56
CA LEU A 89 9.68 0.73 -8.83
C LEU A 89 9.64 -0.80 -8.94
N SER A 90 9.57 -1.33 -10.16
CA SER A 90 9.59 -2.79 -10.40
C SER A 90 10.94 -3.43 -10.09
N ARG A 91 12.01 -2.66 -10.00
CA ARG A 91 13.36 -3.12 -9.66
C ARG A 91 14.17 -2.07 -8.90
N GLU A 92 15.25 -2.51 -8.28
CA GLU A 92 16.22 -1.60 -7.72
C GLU A 92 16.95 -0.84 -8.83
N ARG A 93 16.99 0.48 -8.69
CA ARG A 93 17.71 1.35 -9.63
C ARG A 93 19.20 1.41 -9.32
N ASP A 94 20.01 1.81 -10.29
CA ASP A 94 21.37 2.27 -10.06
C ASP A 94 21.32 3.54 -9.19
N PRO A 95 22.08 3.62 -8.08
CA PRO A 95 22.10 4.80 -7.20
C PRO A 95 22.42 6.14 -7.90
N ARG A 96 23.12 6.10 -9.03
CA ARG A 96 23.48 7.28 -9.83
C ARG A 96 22.43 7.63 -10.90
N ALA A 97 21.54 6.69 -11.22
CA ALA A 97 20.52 6.92 -12.24
C ALA A 97 19.43 7.87 -11.73
N ARG A 98 18.96 8.74 -12.60
CA ARG A 98 17.77 9.58 -12.34
C ARG A 98 16.52 8.75 -12.50
N VAL A 99 15.48 9.12 -11.76
CA VAL A 99 14.13 8.61 -11.99
C VAL A 99 13.29 9.72 -12.60
N THR A 100 12.69 9.44 -13.74
CA THR A 100 11.83 10.37 -14.47
C THR A 100 10.42 9.82 -14.55
N LEU A 101 9.44 10.62 -14.18
CA LEU A 101 8.03 10.36 -14.43
C LEU A 101 7.60 11.16 -15.67
N SER A 102 7.02 10.49 -16.64
CA SER A 102 6.45 11.08 -17.85
C SER A 102 4.95 10.89 -17.87
N VAL A 103 4.19 11.97 -18.12
CA VAL A 103 2.72 11.97 -18.30
C VAL A 103 2.41 12.77 -19.56
N GLY A 104 2.08 12.08 -20.66
CA GLY A 104 2.04 12.71 -21.99
C GLY A 104 3.40 13.33 -22.31
N GLU A 105 3.43 14.60 -22.67
CA GLU A 105 4.67 15.35 -22.98
C GLU A 105 5.37 15.92 -21.73
N ARG A 106 4.71 15.89 -20.56
CA ARG A 106 5.27 16.46 -19.33
C ARG A 106 6.21 15.47 -18.66
N ARG A 107 7.36 15.97 -18.23
CA ARG A 107 8.40 15.19 -17.54
C ARG A 107 8.69 15.79 -16.17
N PHE A 108 8.81 14.94 -15.17
CA PHE A 108 9.08 15.29 -13.77
C PHE A 108 10.26 14.50 -13.26
N ALA A 109 11.28 15.19 -12.76
CA ALA A 109 12.36 14.54 -12.03
C ALA A 109 11.87 14.15 -10.63
N LEU A 110 12.11 12.90 -10.24
CA LEU A 110 11.75 12.39 -8.91
C LEU A 110 12.99 12.24 -8.03
N ILE A 111 12.82 12.44 -6.72
CA ILE A 111 13.79 11.96 -5.73
C ILE A 111 13.54 10.46 -5.50
N ALA A 112 14.62 9.69 -5.36
CA ALA A 112 14.47 8.25 -5.31
C ALA A 112 15.45 7.59 -4.34
N GLY A 113 14.95 6.60 -3.61
CA GLY A 113 15.71 5.59 -2.89
C GLY A 113 16.16 4.45 -3.82
N ALA A 114 16.40 3.26 -3.25
CA ALA A 114 16.82 2.11 -4.03
C ALA A 114 15.72 1.60 -4.98
N ALA A 115 14.47 1.54 -4.50
CA ALA A 115 13.33 1.01 -5.25
C ALA A 115 12.05 1.84 -5.06
N ASP A 116 12.15 3.00 -4.46
CA ASP A 116 11.04 3.92 -4.24
C ASP A 116 11.36 5.28 -4.80
N ALA A 117 10.35 6.01 -5.27
CA ALA A 117 10.51 7.36 -5.79
C ALA A 117 9.33 8.24 -5.35
N TRP A 118 9.61 9.53 -5.16
CA TRP A 118 8.66 10.55 -4.70
C TRP A 118 8.83 11.83 -5.49
N SER A 119 7.82 12.67 -5.51
CA SER A 119 8.02 14.05 -5.97
C SER A 119 8.93 14.80 -4.97
N PRO A 120 9.72 15.78 -5.45
CA PRO A 120 10.63 16.54 -4.58
C PRO A 120 9.90 17.48 -3.62
N ASP A 121 8.69 17.95 -3.98
CA ASP A 121 7.95 18.96 -3.23
C ASP A 121 6.45 18.97 -3.56
N LYS A 122 5.67 19.70 -2.75
CA LYS A 122 4.20 19.82 -2.89
C LYS A 122 3.76 20.46 -4.21
N ARG A 123 4.55 21.37 -4.80
CA ARG A 123 4.24 22.00 -6.07
C ARG A 123 4.35 21.00 -7.20
N THR A 124 5.40 20.18 -7.16
CA THR A 124 5.59 19.08 -8.11
C THR A 124 4.51 18.02 -7.95
N ASP A 125 4.10 17.66 -6.72
CA ASP A 125 2.95 16.77 -6.47
C ASP A 125 1.68 17.31 -7.17
N ALA A 126 1.35 18.57 -6.95
CA ALA A 126 0.16 19.19 -7.55
C ALA A 126 0.23 19.18 -9.09
N ALA A 127 1.41 19.45 -9.66
CA ALA A 127 1.63 19.45 -11.09
C ALA A 127 1.52 18.04 -11.70
N ILE A 128 2.00 17.02 -11.00
CA ILE A 128 1.87 15.60 -11.40
C ILE A 128 0.40 15.18 -11.35
N VAL A 129 -0.31 15.47 -10.26
CA VAL A 129 -1.74 15.14 -10.12
C VAL A 129 -2.57 15.81 -11.20
N ALA A 130 -2.29 17.09 -11.53
CA ALA A 130 -2.96 17.77 -12.63
C ALA A 130 -2.71 17.08 -13.99
N ALA A 131 -1.47 16.61 -14.24
CA ALA A 131 -1.14 15.87 -15.45
C ALA A 131 -1.85 14.49 -15.50
N ILE A 132 -1.88 13.77 -14.38
CA ILE A 132 -2.56 12.46 -14.25
C ILE A 132 -4.05 12.59 -14.59
N ARG A 133 -4.71 13.66 -14.14
CA ARG A 133 -6.16 13.89 -14.37
C ARG A 133 -6.53 14.04 -15.85
N SER A 134 -5.63 14.53 -16.68
CA SER A 134 -5.86 14.71 -18.12
C SER A 134 -5.11 13.72 -18.99
N GLY A 135 -4.20 12.94 -18.42
CA GLY A 135 -3.38 11.97 -19.14
C GLY A 135 -4.09 10.65 -19.43
N ARG A 136 -3.60 9.94 -20.42
CA ARG A 136 -4.07 8.56 -20.74
C ARG A 136 -3.18 7.49 -20.10
N SER A 137 -1.90 7.78 -19.98
CA SER A 137 -0.88 6.91 -19.39
C SER A 137 0.22 7.74 -18.76
N MET A 138 0.96 7.12 -17.85
CA MET A 138 2.23 7.63 -17.34
C MET A 138 3.27 6.52 -17.36
N SER A 139 4.55 6.88 -17.50
CA SER A 139 5.67 5.96 -17.36
C SER A 139 6.67 6.49 -16.32
N VAL A 140 7.27 5.57 -15.59
CA VAL A 140 8.38 5.86 -14.67
C VAL A 140 9.60 5.14 -15.16
N GLU A 141 10.65 5.89 -15.47
CA GLU A 141 11.83 5.40 -16.17
C GLU A 141 13.08 5.59 -15.31
N SER A 142 13.99 4.61 -15.36
CA SER A 142 15.30 4.67 -14.73
C SER A 142 16.24 3.61 -15.31
N LEU A 143 17.48 3.54 -14.79
CA LEU A 143 18.40 2.42 -15.02
C LEU A 143 18.41 1.53 -13.78
N GLY A 144 18.37 0.23 -13.97
CA GLY A 144 18.56 -0.76 -12.92
C GLY A 144 20.03 -0.89 -12.49
N LYS A 145 20.31 -1.60 -11.39
CA LYS A 145 21.67 -1.83 -10.86
C LYS A 145 22.70 -2.34 -11.88
N GLY A 146 22.24 -3.06 -12.89
CA GLY A 146 23.09 -3.55 -13.99
C GLY A 146 23.20 -2.58 -15.18
N GLY A 147 22.74 -1.32 -15.04
CA GLY A 147 22.77 -0.33 -16.12
C GLY A 147 21.68 -0.50 -17.18
N GLN A 148 20.85 -1.55 -17.11
CA GLN A 148 19.76 -1.77 -18.03
C GLN A 148 18.63 -0.77 -17.81
N PRO A 149 18.11 -0.10 -18.86
CA PRO A 149 16.95 0.75 -18.75
C PRO A 149 15.70 -0.06 -18.40
N PHE A 150 14.80 0.52 -17.64
CA PHE A 150 13.49 -0.02 -17.37
C PHE A 150 12.44 1.08 -17.32
N ALA A 151 11.18 0.70 -17.58
CA ALA A 151 10.03 1.56 -17.47
C ALA A 151 8.86 0.80 -16.86
N ASP A 152 8.17 1.44 -15.91
CA ASP A 152 6.90 0.97 -15.36
C ASP A 152 5.78 1.86 -15.91
N VAL A 153 4.86 1.28 -16.68
CA VAL A 153 3.80 2.02 -17.38
C VAL A 153 2.47 1.81 -16.67
N TYR A 154 1.74 2.89 -16.43
CA TYR A 154 0.44 2.88 -15.76
C TYR A 154 -0.63 3.48 -16.69
N ALA A 155 -1.76 2.78 -16.81
CA ALA A 155 -2.96 3.35 -17.41
C ALA A 155 -3.60 4.34 -16.44
N LEU A 156 -4.03 5.51 -16.92
CA LEU A 156 -4.59 6.58 -16.08
C LEU A 156 -6.11 6.63 -16.09
N ARG A 157 -6.78 5.76 -16.86
CA ARG A 157 -8.25 5.64 -16.80
C ARG A 157 -8.65 5.23 -15.39
N GLY A 158 -9.59 5.98 -14.79
CA GLY A 158 -10.02 5.81 -13.41
C GLY A 158 -9.16 6.52 -12.36
N ALA A 159 -7.94 6.99 -12.68
CA ALA A 159 -7.04 7.64 -11.74
C ALA A 159 -7.65 8.89 -11.10
N ALA A 160 -8.23 9.79 -11.90
CA ALA A 160 -8.86 11.00 -11.39
C ALA A 160 -9.97 10.70 -10.38
N THR A 161 -10.87 9.78 -10.73
CA THR A 161 -11.98 9.36 -9.86
C THR A 161 -11.48 8.70 -8.57
N ALA A 162 -10.45 7.85 -8.64
CA ALA A 162 -9.86 7.21 -7.46
C ALA A 162 -9.19 8.25 -6.54
N ILE A 163 -8.50 9.25 -7.10
CA ILE A 163 -7.88 10.35 -6.34
C ILE A 163 -8.97 11.17 -5.62
N ASP A 164 -10.08 11.48 -6.30
CA ASP A 164 -11.19 12.22 -5.71
C ASP A 164 -11.90 11.41 -4.62
N ALA A 165 -12.15 10.13 -4.84
CA ALA A 165 -12.72 9.24 -3.83
C ALA A 165 -11.82 9.16 -2.58
N ALA A 166 -10.50 9.06 -2.76
CA ALA A 166 -9.54 9.09 -1.65
C ALA A 166 -9.56 10.43 -0.91
N ALA A 167 -9.60 11.56 -1.63
CA ALA A 167 -9.67 12.88 -1.01
C ALA A 167 -10.95 13.07 -0.19
N LEU A 168 -12.10 12.66 -0.71
CA LEU A 168 -13.39 12.66 0.00
C LEU A 168 -13.38 11.73 1.22
N GLY A 169 -12.75 10.56 1.12
CA GLY A 169 -12.59 9.62 2.23
C GLY A 169 -11.84 10.21 3.43
N CYS A 170 -10.98 11.22 3.23
CA CYS A 170 -10.28 11.95 4.28
C CYS A 170 -10.97 13.26 4.69
N ALA A 171 -11.97 13.72 3.95
CA ALA A 171 -12.67 14.96 4.29
C ALA A 171 -13.44 14.80 5.60
N GLY A 172 -13.22 15.72 6.54
CA GLY A 172 -13.89 15.70 7.85
C GLY A 172 -13.36 14.68 8.87
N ARG A 173 -12.18 14.09 8.63
CA ARG A 173 -11.53 13.14 9.56
C ARG A 173 -10.27 13.70 10.20
#